data_a15ae2c4535213777ced8f9b3e4d11c0
#
_entry.id   a15ae2c4535213777ced8f9b3e4d11c0
#
_cell.length_a   1.000
_cell.length_b   1.000
_cell.length_c   1.000
_cell.angle_alpha   90.00
_cell.angle_beta   90.00
_cell.angle_gamma   90.00
#
_symmetry.space_group_name_H-M   'P 1'
#
loop_
_entity.id
_entity.type
_entity.pdbx_description
1 polymer ?
#
loop_
_entity_poly.entity_id
_entity_poly.type
_entity_poly.pdbx_seq_one_letter_code
_entity_poly.pdbx_strand_id
1 'polypeptide(L)'
;ITYVTNNELGFDYLRDNMVIYKAQLVLRSLHYAIIDEVDSVLIDEARTPLIISGQSGKSTKLYEVCDILAKQMKRGEDMADLSKMDAIMGIEREETGDFIVNEKDKVVNLTAQGVDKVEKFFQIENLADPENIEIQHNIILALRANNLMFRDQDYVVKDDQVLIVDEFTGRIMPGRRYSDGLHQAIEA
;
A
#
# COMPACT_ATOMS: atom_id res chain seq x y z
N ILE A 1 29.37 -27.46 -5.87
CA ILE A 1 29.06 -26.21 -6.56
C ILE A 1 27.55 -26.08 -6.60
N THR A 2 27.03 -24.92 -6.24
CA THR A 2 25.60 -24.60 -6.29
C THR A 2 25.43 -23.44 -7.26
N TYR A 3 24.50 -23.57 -8.19
CA TYR A 3 24.02 -22.50 -9.06
C TYR A 3 22.68 -22.00 -8.52
N VAL A 4 22.54 -20.68 -8.41
CA VAL A 4 21.34 -20.07 -7.85
C VAL A 4 21.19 -18.66 -8.44
N THR A 5 19.98 -18.18 -8.60
CA THR A 5 19.71 -16.78 -8.96
C THR A 5 19.89 -15.88 -7.73
N ASN A 6 20.19 -14.60 -7.94
CA ASN A 6 20.27 -13.60 -6.88
C ASN A 6 18.98 -13.54 -6.03
N ASN A 7 17.83 -13.60 -6.69
CA ASN A 7 16.51 -13.55 -6.03
C ASN A 7 16.27 -14.77 -5.14
N GLU A 8 16.53 -15.99 -5.64
CA GLU A 8 16.39 -17.22 -4.85
C GLU A 8 17.27 -17.19 -3.60
N LEU A 9 18.55 -16.83 -3.77
CA LEU A 9 19.49 -16.70 -2.65
C LEU A 9 19.03 -15.65 -1.63
N GLY A 10 18.55 -14.51 -2.13
CA GLY A 10 18.05 -13.45 -1.28
C GLY A 10 16.79 -13.83 -0.50
N PHE A 11 15.85 -14.53 -1.12
CA PHE A 11 14.67 -15.04 -0.43
C PHE A 11 15.00 -16.13 0.57
N ASP A 12 15.94 -17.02 0.29
CA ASP A 12 16.41 -18.03 1.25
C ASP A 12 17.09 -17.37 2.45
N TYR A 13 17.89 -16.34 2.22
CA TYR A 13 18.48 -15.54 3.30
C TYR A 13 17.41 -14.89 4.19
N LEU A 14 16.37 -14.30 3.60
CA LEU A 14 15.26 -13.71 4.35
C LEU A 14 14.52 -14.78 5.16
N ARG A 15 14.21 -15.94 4.57
CA ARG A 15 13.55 -17.07 5.26
C ARG A 15 14.39 -17.56 6.44
N ASP A 16 15.70 -17.72 6.25
CA ASP A 16 16.61 -18.16 7.30
C ASP A 16 16.65 -17.18 8.50
N ASN A 17 16.47 -15.88 8.23
CA ASN A 17 16.35 -14.89 9.32
C ASN A 17 14.99 -14.89 10.03
N MET A 18 14.00 -15.59 9.51
CA MET A 18 12.67 -15.72 10.13
C MET A 18 12.49 -17.01 10.93
N VAL A 19 13.38 -18.01 10.79
CA VAL A 19 13.27 -19.29 11.50
C VAL A 19 13.72 -19.19 12.95
N ILE A 20 13.09 -19.99 13.81
CA ILE A 20 13.39 -20.04 15.25
C ILE A 20 14.45 -21.11 15.56
N TYR A 21 14.41 -22.24 14.83
CA TYR A 21 15.29 -23.37 15.10
C TYR A 21 16.36 -23.51 14.02
N LYS A 22 17.61 -23.74 14.45
CA LYS A 22 18.76 -23.93 13.56
C LYS A 22 18.56 -25.06 12.51
N ALA A 23 17.78 -26.07 12.85
CA ALA A 23 17.47 -27.18 11.92
C ALA A 23 16.60 -26.78 10.72
N GLN A 24 15.98 -25.60 10.78
CA GLN A 24 15.13 -25.05 9.71
C GLN A 24 15.90 -24.18 8.71
N LEU A 25 17.18 -23.90 8.99
CA LEU A 25 18.03 -23.14 8.08
C LEU A 25 18.28 -23.94 6.79
N VAL A 26 18.09 -23.30 5.65
CA VAL A 26 18.34 -23.87 4.33
C VAL A 26 19.70 -23.49 3.76
N LEU A 27 20.21 -22.32 4.11
CA LEU A 27 21.53 -21.87 3.68
C LEU A 27 22.64 -22.53 4.49
N ARG A 28 23.65 -22.97 3.77
CA ARG A 28 24.91 -23.48 4.35
C ARG A 28 25.87 -22.32 4.63
N SER A 29 27.00 -22.62 5.27
CA SER A 29 28.07 -21.64 5.44
C SER A 29 28.56 -21.11 4.10
N LEU A 30 28.59 -19.80 3.96
CA LEU A 30 29.07 -19.09 2.78
C LEU A 30 30.59 -19.10 2.78
N HIS A 31 31.21 -19.58 1.69
CA HIS A 31 32.65 -19.68 1.56
C HIS A 31 33.19 -18.82 0.42
N TYR A 32 32.60 -18.93 -0.77
CA TYR A 32 33.03 -18.23 -1.97
C TYR A 32 31.86 -18.08 -2.94
N ALA A 33 31.78 -16.98 -3.66
CA ALA A 33 30.78 -16.74 -4.69
C ALA A 33 31.41 -16.21 -5.99
N ILE A 34 30.89 -16.69 -7.11
CA ILE A 34 31.14 -16.12 -8.44
C ILE A 34 29.81 -15.52 -8.88
N ILE A 35 29.82 -14.24 -9.20
CA ILE A 35 28.64 -13.51 -9.62
C ILE A 35 28.78 -13.21 -11.11
N ASP A 36 27.84 -13.74 -11.90
CA ASP A 36 27.70 -13.39 -13.31
C ASP A 36 26.74 -12.21 -13.46
N GLU A 37 26.87 -11.43 -14.54
CA GLU A 37 26.07 -10.22 -14.78
C GLU A 37 26.05 -9.27 -13.57
N VAL A 38 27.23 -9.00 -13.03
CA VAL A 38 27.42 -8.23 -11.78
C VAL A 38 26.85 -6.81 -11.83
N ASP A 39 26.84 -6.19 -12.98
CA ASP A 39 26.22 -4.89 -13.26
C ASP A 39 24.70 -4.94 -13.02
N SER A 40 24.03 -5.95 -13.55
CA SER A 40 22.61 -6.14 -13.29
C SER A 40 22.34 -6.40 -11.79
N VAL A 41 23.07 -7.31 -11.17
CA VAL A 41 22.82 -7.74 -9.78
C VAL A 41 23.16 -6.65 -8.76
N LEU A 42 24.30 -5.95 -8.93
CA LEU A 42 24.80 -5.01 -7.93
C LEU A 42 24.49 -3.54 -8.21
N ILE A 43 24.01 -3.22 -9.43
CA ILE A 43 23.71 -1.84 -9.82
C ILE A 43 22.23 -1.71 -10.18
N ASP A 44 21.76 -2.39 -11.22
CA ASP A 44 20.41 -2.18 -11.74
C ASP A 44 19.34 -2.68 -10.78
N GLU A 45 19.49 -3.89 -10.24
CA GLU A 45 18.55 -4.51 -9.29
C GLU A 45 18.88 -4.24 -7.82
N ALA A 46 20.02 -3.62 -7.52
CA ALA A 46 20.47 -3.42 -6.12
C ALA A 46 19.51 -2.58 -5.27
N ARG A 47 18.69 -1.75 -5.89
CA ARG A 47 17.69 -0.92 -5.21
C ARG A 47 16.33 -1.60 -5.07
N THR A 48 16.12 -2.75 -5.70
CA THR A 48 14.85 -3.48 -5.63
C THR A 48 14.81 -4.30 -4.35
N PRO A 49 13.98 -3.96 -3.35
CA PRO A 49 13.93 -4.71 -2.11
C PRO A 49 13.30 -6.09 -2.34
N LEU A 50 13.87 -7.11 -1.72
CA LEU A 50 13.24 -8.42 -1.60
C LEU A 50 12.33 -8.40 -0.38
N ILE A 51 11.04 -8.70 -0.56
CA ILE A 51 10.03 -8.63 0.50
C ILE A 51 9.34 -9.99 0.58
N ILE A 52 9.31 -10.58 1.78
CA ILE A 52 8.43 -11.70 2.11
C ILE A 52 7.21 -11.11 2.79
N SER A 53 6.05 -11.23 2.15
CA SER A 53 4.77 -10.83 2.74
C SER A 53 3.91 -12.06 2.99
N GLY A 54 3.29 -12.12 4.16
CA GLY A 54 2.30 -13.14 4.50
C GLY A 54 0.89 -12.55 4.50
N GLN A 55 -0.12 -13.42 4.40
CA GLN A 55 -1.48 -12.98 4.68
C GLN A 55 -1.55 -12.52 6.13
N SER A 56 -1.89 -11.25 6.34
CA SER A 56 -2.25 -10.75 7.66
C SER A 56 -3.59 -11.37 8.03
N GLY A 57 -3.66 -12.07 9.16
CA GLY A 57 -4.90 -12.66 9.68
C GLY A 57 -5.91 -11.63 10.23
N LYS A 58 -5.78 -10.36 9.87
CA LYS A 58 -6.72 -9.31 10.23
C LYS A 58 -8.01 -9.47 9.44
N SER A 59 -9.13 -9.18 10.12
CA SER A 59 -10.49 -9.33 9.61
C SER A 59 -10.67 -8.64 8.25
N THR A 60 -10.87 -9.41 7.20
CA THR A 60 -11.26 -8.96 5.86
C THR A 60 -12.56 -8.14 5.89
N LYS A 61 -13.45 -8.40 6.83
CA LYS A 61 -14.75 -7.72 6.96
C LYS A 61 -14.63 -6.19 7.14
N LEU A 62 -13.64 -5.71 7.87
CA LEU A 62 -13.47 -4.27 8.08
C LEU A 62 -13.04 -3.58 6.78
N TYR A 63 -12.20 -4.20 5.97
CA TYR A 63 -11.82 -3.66 4.65
C TYR A 63 -13.04 -3.58 3.72
N GLU A 64 -13.86 -4.63 3.65
CA GLU A 64 -15.10 -4.66 2.85
C GLU A 64 -16.08 -3.56 3.27
N VAL A 65 -16.29 -3.38 4.58
CA VAL A 65 -17.17 -2.34 5.12
C VAL A 65 -16.64 -0.94 4.82
N CYS A 66 -15.33 -0.73 4.94
CA CYS A 66 -14.69 0.54 4.60
C CYS A 66 -14.75 0.81 3.10
N ASP A 67 -14.64 -0.20 2.24
CA ASP A 67 -14.78 -0.07 0.79
C ASP A 67 -16.21 0.36 0.41
N ILE A 68 -17.23 -0.27 1.00
CA ILE A 68 -18.63 0.12 0.78
C ILE A 68 -18.85 1.60 1.16
N LEU A 69 -18.31 2.05 2.28
CA LEU A 69 -18.42 3.44 2.69
C LEU A 69 -17.63 4.38 1.74
N ALA A 70 -16.40 4.00 1.37
CA ALA A 70 -15.56 4.78 0.47
C ALA A 70 -16.24 5.05 -0.89
N LYS A 71 -16.93 4.04 -1.44
CA LYS A 71 -17.72 4.16 -2.69
C LYS A 71 -18.93 5.10 -2.57
N GLN A 72 -19.42 5.36 -1.36
CA GLN A 72 -20.53 6.30 -1.09
C GLN A 72 -20.05 7.72 -0.78
N MET A 73 -18.75 7.91 -0.53
CA MET A 73 -18.16 9.20 -0.23
C MET A 73 -17.93 10.01 -1.50
N LYS A 74 -18.02 11.32 -1.39
CA LYS A 74 -17.84 12.26 -2.50
C LYS A 74 -16.45 12.87 -2.46
N ARG A 75 -15.71 12.75 -3.57
CA ARG A 75 -14.44 13.45 -3.74
C ARG A 75 -14.67 14.96 -3.82
N GLY A 76 -13.92 15.71 -3.03
CA GLY A 76 -13.84 17.16 -3.09
C GLY A 76 -12.73 17.63 -4.04
N GLU A 77 -12.65 18.93 -4.25
CA GLU A 77 -11.60 19.54 -5.06
C GLU A 77 -10.33 19.74 -4.23
N ASP A 78 -9.17 19.38 -4.80
CA ASP A 78 -7.87 19.67 -4.19
C ASP A 78 -7.55 21.17 -4.37
N MET A 79 -7.61 21.90 -3.27
CA MET A 79 -7.40 23.33 -3.23
C MET A 79 -5.93 23.74 -3.03
N ALA A 80 -5.00 22.78 -3.03
CA ALA A 80 -3.60 23.05 -2.72
C ALA A 80 -2.91 24.04 -3.67
N ASP A 81 -3.26 24.00 -4.94
CA ASP A 81 -2.73 24.95 -5.93
C ASP A 81 -3.54 26.28 -5.98
N LEU A 82 -4.82 26.25 -5.61
CA LEU A 82 -5.69 27.43 -5.53
C LEU A 82 -5.51 28.20 -4.21
N SER A 83 -5.20 27.49 -3.12
CA SER A 83 -5.08 28.11 -1.78
C SER A 83 -3.99 29.18 -1.70
N LYS A 84 -2.92 29.08 -2.49
CA LYS A 84 -1.86 30.10 -2.55
C LYS A 84 -2.36 31.41 -3.16
N MET A 85 -3.24 31.33 -4.13
CA MET A 85 -3.80 32.47 -4.83
C MET A 85 -4.97 33.07 -4.04
N ASP A 86 -5.82 32.23 -3.47
CA ASP A 86 -6.95 32.62 -2.62
C ASP A 86 -6.48 33.21 -1.27
N ALA A 87 -5.40 32.68 -0.67
CA ALA A 87 -4.79 33.25 0.53
C ALA A 87 -4.24 34.66 0.30
N ILE A 88 -3.75 34.95 -0.90
CA ILE A 88 -3.32 36.31 -1.30
C ILE A 88 -4.52 37.23 -1.48
N MET A 89 -5.69 36.71 -1.84
CA MET A 89 -6.93 37.45 -2.06
C MET A 89 -7.83 37.49 -0.82
N GLY A 90 -7.48 36.81 0.28
CA GLY A 90 -8.26 36.75 1.52
C GLY A 90 -9.60 36.04 1.38
N ILE A 91 -9.71 35.09 0.45
CA ILE A 91 -10.93 34.32 0.21
C ILE A 91 -10.83 33.02 0.99
N GLU A 92 -11.60 32.87 2.06
CA GLU A 92 -11.81 31.58 2.73
C GLU A 92 -12.87 30.81 1.95
N ARG A 93 -12.46 29.67 1.33
CA ARG A 93 -13.40 28.72 0.73
C ARG A 93 -13.55 27.52 1.64
N GLU A 94 -14.77 27.06 1.82
CA GLU A 94 -15.06 25.82 2.53
C GLU A 94 -14.57 24.63 1.71
N GLU A 95 -13.97 23.66 2.38
CA GLU A 95 -13.60 22.36 1.78
C GLU A 95 -14.87 21.70 1.24
N THR A 96 -14.84 21.29 -0.02
CA THR A 96 -15.96 20.61 -0.66
C THR A 96 -15.76 19.11 -0.65
N GLY A 97 -16.86 18.34 -0.46
CA GLY A 97 -16.83 16.87 -0.48
C GLY A 97 -16.40 16.25 0.85
N ASP A 98 -16.35 14.93 0.85
CA ASP A 98 -16.05 14.12 2.04
C ASP A 98 -14.53 13.86 2.19
N PHE A 99 -13.79 13.89 1.09
CA PHE A 99 -12.33 13.67 1.08
C PHE A 99 -11.67 14.40 -0.09
N ILE A 100 -10.38 14.68 0.06
CA ILE A 100 -9.51 15.32 -0.93
C ILE A 100 -8.42 14.35 -1.33
N VAL A 101 -8.11 14.28 -2.62
CA VAL A 101 -7.05 13.43 -3.19
C VAL A 101 -5.94 14.29 -3.74
N ASN A 102 -4.74 14.13 -3.21
CA ASN A 102 -3.53 14.69 -3.80
C ASN A 102 -2.85 13.60 -4.65
N GLU A 103 -2.99 13.71 -5.95
CA GLU A 103 -2.46 12.71 -6.89
C GLU A 103 -0.92 12.75 -6.98
N LYS A 104 -0.30 13.92 -6.77
CA LYS A 104 1.16 14.08 -6.81
C LYS A 104 1.85 13.36 -5.67
N ASP A 105 1.28 13.48 -4.45
CA ASP A 105 1.84 12.88 -3.24
C ASP A 105 1.23 11.50 -2.95
N LYS A 106 0.27 11.05 -3.76
CA LYS A 106 -0.50 9.80 -3.58
C LYS A 106 -1.13 9.70 -2.17
N VAL A 107 -1.68 10.80 -1.68
CA VAL A 107 -2.29 10.91 -0.35
C VAL A 107 -3.77 11.25 -0.47
N VAL A 108 -4.56 10.68 0.45
CA VAL A 108 -5.98 11.01 0.63
C VAL A 108 -6.20 11.54 2.05
N ASN A 109 -6.90 12.66 2.17
CA ASN A 109 -7.26 13.26 3.44
C ASN A 109 -8.78 13.39 3.55
N LEU A 110 -9.33 13.05 4.72
CA LEU A 110 -10.73 13.30 5.03
C LEU A 110 -10.95 14.79 5.35
N THR A 111 -12.06 15.33 4.87
CA THR A 111 -12.56 16.65 5.28
C THR A 111 -13.34 16.52 6.60
N ALA A 112 -13.69 17.62 7.24
CA ALA A 112 -14.55 17.62 8.41
C ALA A 112 -15.90 16.91 8.13
N GLN A 113 -16.49 17.15 6.96
CA GLN A 113 -17.71 16.47 6.52
C GLN A 113 -17.52 14.97 6.33
N GLY A 114 -16.35 14.56 5.83
CA GLY A 114 -15.99 13.14 5.68
C GLY A 114 -15.81 12.45 7.02
N VAL A 115 -15.17 13.09 7.99
CA VAL A 115 -15.03 12.58 9.36
C VAL A 115 -16.40 12.35 9.99
N ASP A 116 -17.30 13.34 9.96
CA ASP A 116 -18.67 13.23 10.47
C ASP A 116 -19.44 12.06 9.83
N LYS A 117 -19.22 11.82 8.54
CA LYS A 117 -19.88 10.74 7.81
C LYS A 117 -19.37 9.35 8.24
N VAL A 118 -18.05 9.22 8.46
CA VAL A 118 -17.42 8.01 8.97
C VAL A 118 -17.91 7.72 10.40
N GLU A 119 -17.91 8.73 11.28
CA GLU A 119 -18.38 8.62 12.66
C GLU A 119 -19.83 8.16 12.75
N LYS A 120 -20.71 8.74 11.94
CA LYS A 120 -22.12 8.33 11.84
C LYS A 120 -22.29 6.91 11.32
N PHE A 121 -21.51 6.53 10.32
CA PHE A 121 -21.61 5.18 9.73
C PHE A 121 -21.17 4.09 10.71
N PHE A 122 -20.07 4.29 11.42
CA PHE A 122 -19.55 3.34 12.41
C PHE A 122 -20.16 3.54 13.82
N GLN A 123 -21.01 4.53 14.02
CA GLN A 123 -21.64 4.87 15.30
C GLN A 123 -20.60 5.13 16.41
N ILE A 124 -19.54 5.85 16.09
CA ILE A 124 -18.47 6.26 17.00
C ILE A 124 -18.57 7.76 17.28
N GLU A 125 -18.10 8.19 18.46
CA GLU A 125 -18.18 9.59 18.88
C GLU A 125 -17.05 10.44 18.30
N ASN A 126 -15.84 9.85 18.18
CA ASN A 126 -14.66 10.58 17.69
C ASN A 126 -13.72 9.63 16.93
N LEU A 127 -13.51 9.88 15.65
CA LEU A 127 -12.64 9.08 14.79
C LEU A 127 -11.15 9.19 15.20
N ALA A 128 -10.75 10.30 15.85
CA ALA A 128 -9.36 10.52 16.27
C ALA A 128 -8.98 9.79 17.57
N ASP A 129 -9.92 9.15 18.25
CA ASP A 129 -9.63 8.40 19.47
C ASP A 129 -8.74 7.20 19.19
N PRO A 130 -7.81 6.85 20.13
CA PRO A 130 -6.90 5.72 19.97
C PRO A 130 -7.61 4.38 19.68
N GLU A 131 -8.83 4.19 20.18
CA GLU A 131 -9.65 3.00 19.95
C GLU A 131 -10.14 2.90 18.50
N ASN A 132 -10.25 4.02 17.80
CA ASN A 132 -10.78 4.11 16.44
C ASN A 132 -9.69 4.23 15.36
N ILE A 133 -8.40 4.19 15.74
CA ILE A 133 -7.26 4.32 14.79
C ILE A 133 -7.34 3.27 13.67
N GLU A 134 -7.81 2.06 13.97
CA GLU A 134 -7.93 1.00 12.97
C GLU A 134 -9.01 1.34 11.92
N ILE A 135 -10.14 1.92 12.34
CA ILE A 135 -11.20 2.38 11.43
C ILE A 135 -10.69 3.54 10.57
N GLN A 136 -10.05 4.53 11.20
CA GLN A 136 -9.45 5.66 10.49
C GLN A 136 -8.44 5.22 9.44
N HIS A 137 -7.56 4.29 9.80
CA HIS A 137 -6.56 3.75 8.88
C HIS A 137 -7.20 3.01 7.71
N ASN A 138 -8.15 2.12 7.98
CA ASN A 138 -8.79 1.32 6.93
C ASN A 138 -9.67 2.15 5.99
N ILE A 139 -10.34 3.20 6.45
CA ILE A 139 -11.12 4.08 5.55
C ILE A 139 -10.19 4.88 4.63
N ILE A 140 -9.05 5.36 5.13
CA ILE A 140 -8.05 6.03 4.30
C ILE A 140 -7.48 5.06 3.26
N LEU A 141 -7.21 3.80 3.63
CA LEU A 141 -6.75 2.79 2.67
C LEU A 141 -7.80 2.47 1.62
N ALA A 142 -9.07 2.34 2.00
CA ALA A 142 -10.17 2.11 1.06
C ALA A 142 -10.33 3.28 0.07
N LEU A 143 -10.23 4.52 0.56
CA LEU A 143 -10.24 5.71 -0.30
C LEU A 143 -9.03 5.77 -1.23
N ARG A 144 -7.83 5.41 -0.76
CA ARG A 144 -6.63 5.29 -1.61
C ARG A 144 -6.78 4.22 -2.67
N ALA A 145 -7.27 3.04 -2.29
CA ALA A 145 -7.48 1.93 -3.23
C ALA A 145 -8.45 2.32 -4.35
N ASN A 146 -9.56 3.00 -4.01
CA ASN A 146 -10.57 3.39 -4.99
C ASN A 146 -10.18 4.59 -5.86
N ASN A 147 -9.30 5.49 -5.40
CA ASN A 147 -9.02 6.76 -6.09
C ASN A 147 -7.60 6.90 -6.65
N LEU A 148 -6.65 6.10 -6.18
CA LEU A 148 -5.23 6.21 -6.53
C LEU A 148 -4.61 4.93 -7.06
N MET A 149 -5.36 3.80 -7.01
CA MET A 149 -4.89 2.51 -7.50
C MET A 149 -5.77 2.05 -8.65
N PHE A 150 -5.21 1.99 -9.85
CA PHE A 150 -5.96 1.69 -11.06
C PHE A 150 -5.61 0.30 -11.58
N ARG A 151 -6.65 -0.49 -11.85
CA ARG A 151 -6.50 -1.78 -12.50
C ARG A 151 -5.86 -1.60 -13.87
N ASP A 152 -4.99 -2.53 -14.24
CA ASP A 152 -4.20 -2.56 -15.47
C ASP A 152 -3.13 -1.45 -15.59
N GLN A 153 -2.92 -0.68 -14.52
CA GLN A 153 -1.82 0.29 -14.37
C GLN A 153 -0.96 -0.03 -13.15
N ASP A 154 -1.55 0.04 -11.95
CA ASP A 154 -0.86 -0.22 -10.69
C ASP A 154 -0.90 -1.69 -10.30
N TYR A 155 -1.96 -2.40 -10.70
CA TYR A 155 -2.13 -3.82 -10.43
C TYR A 155 -2.95 -4.52 -11.54
N VAL A 156 -2.81 -5.84 -11.62
CA VAL A 156 -3.65 -6.72 -12.44
C VAL A 156 -4.29 -7.80 -11.58
N VAL A 157 -5.45 -8.29 -12.00
CA VAL A 157 -6.11 -9.42 -11.34
C VAL A 157 -5.95 -10.65 -12.19
N LYS A 158 -5.32 -11.70 -11.64
CA LYS A 158 -5.14 -13.00 -12.27
C LYS A 158 -5.38 -14.11 -11.26
N ASP A 159 -6.18 -15.09 -11.63
CA ASP A 159 -6.53 -16.24 -10.78
C ASP A 159 -7.08 -15.80 -9.39
N ASP A 160 -7.97 -14.80 -9.38
CA ASP A 160 -8.54 -14.14 -8.21
C ASP A 160 -7.49 -13.56 -7.24
N GLN A 161 -6.31 -13.21 -7.74
CA GLN A 161 -5.25 -12.58 -6.97
C GLN A 161 -4.88 -11.23 -7.57
N VAL A 162 -4.67 -10.24 -6.70
CA VAL A 162 -4.11 -8.95 -7.06
C VAL A 162 -2.59 -9.07 -7.19
N LEU A 163 -2.06 -8.74 -8.36
CA LEU A 163 -0.64 -8.75 -8.66
C LEU A 163 -0.17 -7.33 -8.95
N ILE A 164 0.88 -6.89 -8.28
CA ILE A 164 1.44 -5.55 -8.46
C ILE A 164 2.11 -5.44 -9.83
N VAL A 165 1.90 -4.30 -10.49
CA VAL A 165 2.64 -3.90 -11.68
C VAL A 165 3.69 -2.87 -11.29
N ASP A 166 4.91 -3.07 -11.73
CA ASP A 166 6.00 -2.11 -11.51
C ASP A 166 5.77 -0.85 -12.36
N GLU A 167 5.73 0.30 -11.72
CA GLU A 167 5.43 1.59 -12.35
C GLU A 167 6.45 1.98 -13.44
N PHE A 168 7.71 1.54 -13.31
CA PHE A 168 8.79 1.91 -14.23
C PHE A 168 8.94 0.94 -15.39
N THR A 169 8.76 -0.35 -15.14
CA THR A 169 9.00 -1.41 -16.15
C THR A 169 7.72 -1.97 -16.74
N GLY A 170 6.57 -1.74 -16.11
CA GLY A 170 5.29 -2.34 -16.48
C GLY A 170 5.24 -3.86 -16.28
N ARG A 171 6.19 -4.44 -15.54
CA ARG A 171 6.26 -5.88 -15.28
C ARG A 171 5.45 -6.26 -14.07
N ILE A 172 4.78 -7.41 -14.14
CA ILE A 172 4.10 -8.02 -13.00
C ILE A 172 5.17 -8.50 -12.01
N MET A 173 4.98 -8.18 -10.73
CA MET A 173 5.87 -8.57 -9.63
C MET A 173 5.22 -9.67 -8.78
N PRO A 174 5.44 -10.97 -9.11
CA PRO A 174 4.85 -12.08 -8.37
C PRO A 174 5.38 -12.11 -6.92
N GLY A 175 4.47 -12.39 -5.97
CA GLY A 175 4.83 -12.52 -4.56
C GLY A 175 5.07 -11.20 -3.82
N ARG A 176 4.97 -10.06 -4.50
CA ARG A 176 5.05 -8.75 -3.88
C ARG A 176 3.64 -8.26 -3.49
N ARG A 177 3.53 -7.59 -2.34
CA ARG A 177 2.27 -7.01 -1.85
C ARG A 177 2.50 -5.56 -1.42
N TYR A 178 1.48 -4.73 -1.55
CA TYR A 178 1.50 -3.39 -0.98
C TYR A 178 1.53 -3.48 0.55
N SER A 179 2.28 -2.59 1.19
CA SER A 179 2.40 -2.50 2.65
C SER A 179 1.16 -1.91 3.32
N ASP A 180 1.17 -1.96 4.65
CA ASP A 180 0.26 -1.25 5.55
C ASP A 180 -1.25 -1.56 5.36
N GLY A 181 -1.58 -2.69 4.73
CA GLY A 181 -2.97 -3.08 4.48
C GLY A 181 -3.56 -2.59 3.16
N LEU A 182 -2.80 -1.81 2.36
CA LEU A 182 -3.30 -1.32 1.07
C LEU A 182 -3.63 -2.46 0.10
N HIS A 183 -2.87 -3.56 0.14
CA HIS A 183 -3.14 -4.72 -0.70
C HIS A 183 -4.51 -5.34 -0.39
N GLN A 184 -4.83 -5.50 0.90
CA GLN A 184 -6.12 -6.00 1.34
C GLN A 184 -7.27 -5.04 1.00
N ALA A 185 -7.02 -3.73 1.04
CA ALA A 185 -8.00 -2.74 0.62
C ALA A 185 -8.28 -2.75 -0.90
N ILE A 186 -7.32 -3.20 -1.71
CA ILE A 186 -7.51 -3.40 -3.15
C ILE A 186 -8.24 -4.73 -3.43
N GLU A 187 -8.00 -5.74 -2.61
CA GLU A 187 -8.67 -7.05 -2.69
C GLU A 187 -10.15 -7.00 -2.25
N ALA A 188 -10.56 -5.99 -1.44
CA ALA A 188 -11.93 -5.81 -0.93
C ALA A 188 -12.86 -5.17 -1.97
#